data_62fdd69450a627465b5b6a188754b072
#
_entry.id   62fdd69450a627465b5b6a188754b072
#
_cell.length_a   1.000
_cell.length_b   1.000
_cell.length_c   1.000
_cell.angle_alpha   90.00
_cell.angle_beta   90.00
_cell.angle_gamma   90.00
#
_symmetry.space_group_name_H-M   'P 1'
#
loop_
_entity.id
_entity.type
_entity.pdbx_description
1 polymer ?
#
loop_
_entity_poly.entity_id
_entity_poly.type
_entity_poly.pdbx_seq_one_letter_code
_entity_poly.pdbx_strand_id
1 'polypeptide(L)'
;MRQAFIAFLLAIAASFAGAQQVVKAVYHVNTGVETSAAILANITNHLNADPKAKIVVVTHGPGIDFLLSDAKDSKGREFSGPVSALAARGVVFDVCNNTLSTRNIDAGRLLMEAKVVPSGVAEVARLQAQEGYVYLKP
;
A
#
# COMPACT_ATOMS: atom_id res chain seq x y z
N MET A 1 -46.22 -11.12 -56.69
CA MET A 1 -46.05 -10.27 -55.48
C MET A 1 -44.93 -10.88 -54.64
N ARG A 2 -43.74 -10.28 -54.67
CA ARG A 2 -42.59 -10.73 -53.87
C ARG A 2 -42.46 -9.77 -52.71
N GLN A 3 -42.77 -10.21 -51.51
CA GLN A 3 -42.51 -9.44 -50.29
C GLN A 3 -41.05 -9.62 -49.89
N ALA A 4 -40.28 -8.54 -49.94
CA ALA A 4 -38.93 -8.46 -49.45
C ALA A 4 -38.96 -8.20 -47.93
N PHE A 5 -38.53 -9.19 -47.11
CA PHE A 5 -38.29 -9.02 -45.70
C PHE A 5 -36.92 -8.31 -45.54
N ILE A 6 -36.93 -7.04 -45.17
CA ILE A 6 -35.73 -6.33 -44.75
C ILE A 6 -35.49 -6.66 -43.29
N ALA A 7 -34.51 -7.51 -43.04
CA ALA A 7 -34.04 -7.80 -41.69
C ALA A 7 -33.17 -6.62 -41.23
N PHE A 8 -33.66 -5.84 -40.26
CA PHE A 8 -32.95 -4.74 -39.63
C PHE A 8 -32.05 -5.34 -38.52
N LEU A 9 -30.79 -5.59 -38.84
CA LEU A 9 -29.78 -6.00 -37.86
C LEU A 9 -29.37 -4.77 -37.01
N LEU A 10 -29.95 -4.64 -35.81
CA LEU A 10 -29.48 -3.70 -34.82
C LEU A 10 -28.14 -4.25 -34.24
N ALA A 11 -27.04 -3.69 -34.71
CA ALA A 11 -25.73 -3.89 -34.08
C ALA A 11 -25.70 -3.13 -32.76
N ILE A 12 -25.90 -3.80 -31.65
CA ILE A 12 -25.66 -3.27 -30.33
C ILE A 12 -24.15 -3.24 -30.15
N ALA A 13 -23.53 -2.11 -30.43
CA ALA A 13 -22.17 -1.81 -30.05
C ALA A 13 -22.14 -1.67 -28.52
N ALA A 14 -21.90 -2.76 -27.80
CA ALA A 14 -21.60 -2.70 -26.40
C ALA A 14 -20.25 -1.98 -26.24
N SER A 15 -20.31 -0.70 -25.91
CA SER A 15 -19.14 0.06 -25.48
C SER A 15 -18.65 -0.56 -24.16
N PHE A 16 -17.68 -1.47 -24.24
CA PHE A 16 -16.89 -1.85 -23.10
C PHE A 16 -16.03 -0.64 -22.73
N ALA A 17 -16.60 0.30 -21.98
CA ALA A 17 -15.82 1.21 -21.19
C ALA A 17 -15.10 0.36 -20.15
N GLY A 18 -13.91 -0.12 -20.48
CA GLY A 18 -13.06 -0.85 -19.56
C GLY A 18 -12.85 0.01 -18.32
N ALA A 19 -13.50 -0.33 -17.22
CA ALA A 19 -13.24 0.33 -15.94
C ALA A 19 -11.75 0.18 -15.68
N GLN A 20 -11.03 1.31 -15.65
CA GLN A 20 -9.59 1.32 -15.40
C GLN A 20 -9.35 0.60 -14.08
N GLN A 21 -8.65 -0.54 -14.14
CA GLN A 21 -8.39 -1.36 -12.97
C GLN A 21 -7.57 -0.56 -11.97
N VAL A 22 -8.06 -0.46 -10.73
CA VAL A 22 -7.34 0.21 -9.64
C VAL A 22 -6.05 -0.54 -9.36
N VAL A 23 -4.93 0.15 -9.47
CA VAL A 23 -3.62 -0.41 -9.12
C VAL A 23 -3.54 -0.62 -7.61
N LYS A 24 -3.10 -1.81 -7.20
CA LYS A 24 -2.85 -2.16 -5.81
C LYS A 24 -1.37 -2.49 -5.65
N ALA A 25 -0.68 -1.83 -4.75
CA ALA A 25 0.75 -2.00 -4.54
C ALA A 25 1.08 -2.31 -3.08
N VAL A 26 1.87 -3.35 -2.83
CA VAL A 26 2.46 -3.61 -1.52
C VAL A 26 3.92 -3.17 -1.52
N TYR A 27 4.23 -2.19 -0.70
CA TYR A 27 5.59 -1.73 -0.42
C TYR A 27 6.16 -2.56 0.73
N HIS A 28 7.19 -3.34 0.45
CA HIS A 28 7.83 -4.20 1.43
C HIS A 28 9.07 -3.50 2.01
N VAL A 29 9.01 -3.13 3.29
CA VAL A 29 10.06 -2.37 3.98
C VAL A 29 10.69 -3.20 5.09
N ASN A 30 11.99 -3.47 4.96
CA ASN A 30 12.78 -4.17 5.98
C ASN A 30 14.15 -3.51 6.22
N THR A 31 14.31 -2.28 5.79
CA THR A 31 15.49 -1.42 6.02
C THR A 31 15.20 -0.42 7.13
N GLY A 32 16.23 0.08 7.80
CA GLY A 32 16.09 1.00 8.92
C GLY A 32 15.64 2.41 8.55
N VAL A 33 15.63 3.29 9.54
CA VAL A 33 15.12 4.65 9.44
C VAL A 33 15.86 5.52 8.40
N GLU A 34 17.10 5.15 8.07
CA GLU A 34 17.94 5.88 7.11
C GLU A 34 17.34 5.93 5.70
N THR A 35 16.53 4.93 5.32
CA THR A 35 15.86 4.88 4.01
C THR A 35 14.40 5.34 4.07
N SER A 36 13.82 5.44 5.26
CA SER A 36 12.38 5.61 5.44
C SER A 36 11.85 6.92 4.86
N ALA A 37 12.62 8.02 4.97
CA ALA A 37 12.21 9.29 4.37
C ALA A 37 12.09 9.21 2.84
N ALA A 38 13.02 8.50 2.18
CA ALA A 38 12.96 8.29 0.73
C ALA A 38 11.78 7.38 0.35
N ILE A 39 11.51 6.34 1.14
CA ILE A 39 10.38 5.44 0.93
C ILE A 39 9.05 6.20 1.02
N LEU A 40 8.86 7.02 2.05
CA LEU A 40 7.64 7.83 2.20
C LEU A 40 7.48 8.85 1.06
N ALA A 41 8.59 9.43 0.57
CA ALA A 41 8.58 10.29 -0.61
C ALA A 41 8.17 9.52 -1.89
N ASN A 42 8.67 8.29 -2.08
CA ASN A 42 8.28 7.44 -3.21
C ASN A 42 6.78 7.09 -3.17
N ILE A 43 6.22 6.79 -2.01
CA ILE A 43 4.79 6.52 -1.84
C ILE A 43 3.98 7.80 -2.16
N THR A 44 4.45 8.95 -1.70
CA THR A 44 3.83 10.24 -2.02
C THR A 44 3.81 10.49 -3.54
N ASN A 45 4.93 10.26 -4.22
CA ASN A 45 5.05 10.40 -5.67
C ASN A 45 4.15 9.42 -6.41
N HIS A 46 4.06 8.17 -5.93
CA HIS A 46 3.15 7.17 -6.51
C HIS A 46 1.70 7.66 -6.45
N LEU A 47 1.23 8.09 -5.28
CA LEU A 47 -0.14 8.60 -5.13
C LEU A 47 -0.38 9.92 -5.86
N ASN A 48 0.65 10.74 -6.12
CA ASN A 48 0.51 11.94 -6.94
C ASN A 48 0.34 11.58 -8.43
N ALA A 49 1.00 10.52 -8.88
CA ALA A 49 0.88 10.01 -10.25
C ALA A 49 -0.41 9.19 -10.46
N ASP A 50 -0.81 8.40 -9.46
CA ASP A 50 -2.04 7.61 -9.47
C ASP A 50 -2.81 7.81 -8.15
N PRO A 51 -3.67 8.82 -8.05
CA PRO A 51 -4.42 9.12 -6.83
C PRO A 51 -5.42 8.02 -6.41
N LYS A 52 -5.72 7.07 -7.32
CA LYS A 52 -6.64 5.95 -7.04
C LYS A 52 -5.92 4.70 -6.57
N ALA A 53 -4.60 4.66 -6.65
CA ALA A 53 -3.82 3.50 -6.21
C ALA A 53 -4.12 3.14 -4.75
N LYS A 54 -4.22 1.84 -4.47
CA LYS A 54 -4.32 1.31 -3.11
C LYS A 54 -2.95 0.83 -2.68
N ILE A 55 -2.43 1.41 -1.62
CA ILE A 55 -1.08 1.12 -1.13
C ILE A 55 -1.13 0.54 0.26
N VAL A 56 -0.46 -0.60 0.45
CA VAL A 56 -0.17 -1.18 1.75
C VAL A 56 1.34 -1.20 1.93
N VAL A 57 1.83 -0.67 3.04
CA VAL A 57 3.23 -0.71 3.44
C VAL A 57 3.38 -1.79 4.48
N VAL A 58 4.06 -2.88 4.15
CA VAL A 58 4.31 -3.97 5.08
C VAL A 58 5.73 -3.88 5.59
N THR A 59 5.88 -3.81 6.91
CA THR A 59 7.16 -3.61 7.58
C THR A 59 7.53 -4.79 8.48
N HIS A 60 8.83 -5.15 8.49
CA HIS A 60 9.39 -6.10 9.45
C HIS A 60 10.87 -5.83 9.71
N GLY A 61 11.46 -6.48 10.72
CA GLY A 61 12.84 -6.23 11.09
C GLY A 61 13.09 -4.75 11.39
N PRO A 62 14.20 -4.17 10.91
CA PRO A 62 14.46 -2.73 11.07
C PRO A 62 13.44 -1.83 10.37
N GLY A 63 12.71 -2.36 9.42
CA GLY A 63 11.72 -1.60 8.67
C GLY A 63 10.52 -1.09 9.49
N ILE A 64 10.33 -1.58 10.72
CA ILE A 64 9.28 -1.05 11.60
C ILE A 64 9.67 0.26 12.29
N ASP A 65 10.97 0.60 12.32
CA ASP A 65 11.50 1.63 13.20
C ASP A 65 10.91 3.02 12.95
N PHE A 66 10.63 3.38 11.70
CA PHE A 66 10.00 4.67 11.39
C PHE A 66 8.54 4.78 11.83
N LEU A 67 7.91 3.67 12.20
CA LEU A 67 6.55 3.61 12.74
C LEU A 67 6.51 3.66 14.28
N LEU A 68 7.65 3.77 14.94
CA LEU A 68 7.71 4.02 16.37
C LEU A 68 7.45 5.51 16.64
N SER A 69 6.72 5.82 17.72
CA SER A 69 6.26 7.17 18.04
C SER A 69 7.39 8.18 18.33
N ASP A 70 8.57 7.68 18.70
CA ASP A 70 9.77 8.48 19.01
C ASP A 70 10.81 8.47 17.87
N ALA A 71 10.47 7.86 16.72
CA ALA A 71 11.39 7.72 15.59
C ALA A 71 11.66 9.06 14.89
N LYS A 72 12.93 9.30 14.59
CA LYS A 72 13.40 10.50 13.87
C LYS A 72 14.38 10.12 12.78
N ASP A 73 14.40 10.92 11.72
CA ASP A 73 15.40 10.81 10.68
C ASP A 73 16.75 11.40 11.13
N SER A 74 17.76 11.29 10.25
CA SER A 74 19.11 11.83 10.52
C SER A 74 19.18 13.34 10.73
N LYS A 75 18.12 14.07 10.39
CA LYS A 75 17.97 15.51 10.60
C LYS A 75 17.11 15.85 11.83
N GLY A 76 16.73 14.85 12.62
CA GLY A 76 15.89 15.00 13.81
C GLY A 76 14.40 15.22 13.53
N ARG A 77 13.93 15.01 12.30
CA ARG A 77 12.52 15.16 11.92
C ARG A 77 11.75 13.89 12.24
N GLU A 78 10.57 14.04 12.82
CA GLU A 78 9.68 12.93 13.15
C GLU A 78 8.99 12.36 11.92
N PHE A 79 8.73 11.05 11.92
CA PHE A 79 7.98 10.38 10.85
C PHE A 79 6.46 10.45 11.03
N SER A 80 5.98 10.81 12.22
CA SER A 80 4.54 10.86 12.54
C SER A 80 3.73 11.71 11.54
N GLY A 81 4.20 12.91 11.22
CA GLY A 81 3.53 13.80 10.27
C GLY A 81 3.40 13.21 8.86
N PRO A 82 4.50 12.80 8.20
CA PRO A 82 4.44 12.14 6.89
C PRO A 82 3.62 10.84 6.87
N VAL A 83 3.71 10.01 7.91
CA VAL A 83 2.91 8.77 8.02
C VAL A 83 1.42 9.10 8.12
N SER A 84 1.05 10.05 9.00
CA SER A 84 -0.34 10.46 9.15
C SER A 84 -0.92 11.07 7.87
N ALA A 85 -0.12 11.89 7.15
CA ALA A 85 -0.54 12.46 5.87
C ALA A 85 -0.81 11.39 4.80
N LEU A 86 0.02 10.35 4.73
CA LEU A 86 -0.18 9.23 3.81
C LEU A 86 -1.36 8.34 4.23
N ALA A 87 -1.53 8.09 5.54
CA ALA A 87 -2.69 7.35 6.05
C ALA A 87 -4.00 8.07 5.73
N ALA A 88 -4.04 9.42 5.82
CA ALA A 88 -5.18 10.22 5.41
C ALA A 88 -5.50 10.09 3.91
N ARG A 89 -4.52 9.70 3.08
CA ARG A 89 -4.69 9.38 1.66
C ARG A 89 -5.05 7.91 1.41
N GLY A 90 -5.26 7.11 2.45
CA GLY A 90 -5.67 5.72 2.37
C GLY A 90 -4.52 4.70 2.36
N VAL A 91 -3.28 5.13 2.63
CA VAL A 91 -2.17 4.18 2.81
C VAL A 91 -2.34 3.42 4.13
N VAL A 92 -2.20 2.11 4.07
CA VAL A 92 -2.21 1.22 5.23
C VAL A 92 -0.77 0.89 5.61
N PHE A 93 -0.45 0.97 6.91
CA PHE A 93 0.87 0.62 7.43
C PHE A 93 0.77 -0.61 8.32
N ASP A 94 1.28 -1.75 7.85
CA ASP A 94 1.27 -3.02 8.55
C ASP A 94 2.62 -3.30 9.21
N VAL A 95 2.59 -3.66 10.49
CA VAL A 95 3.76 -3.96 11.33
C VAL A 95 3.76 -5.44 11.72
N CYS A 96 4.87 -6.11 11.47
CA CYS A 96 5.06 -7.52 11.78
C CYS A 96 5.11 -7.77 13.31
N ASN A 97 4.14 -8.53 13.84
CA ASN A 97 4.13 -8.91 15.26
C ASN A 97 5.35 -9.78 15.65
N ASN A 98 5.83 -10.64 14.76
CA ASN A 98 7.03 -11.43 15.04
C ASN A 98 8.24 -10.52 15.29
N THR A 99 8.36 -9.41 14.56
CA THR A 99 9.41 -8.42 14.80
C THR A 99 9.25 -7.73 16.14
N LEU A 100 8.04 -7.31 16.51
CA LEU A 100 7.77 -6.71 17.82
C LEU A 100 8.15 -7.66 18.94
N SER A 101 7.72 -8.91 18.86
CA SER A 101 8.01 -9.95 19.86
C SER A 101 9.50 -10.24 19.95
N THR A 102 10.18 -10.46 18.84
CA THR A 102 11.61 -10.79 18.80
C THR A 102 12.49 -9.64 19.33
N ARG A 103 12.08 -8.40 19.09
CA ARG A 103 12.80 -7.20 19.52
C ARG A 103 12.30 -6.68 20.88
N ASN A 104 11.34 -7.36 21.51
CA ASN A 104 10.72 -6.97 22.78
C ASN A 104 10.20 -5.52 22.75
N ILE A 105 9.50 -5.15 21.67
CA ILE A 105 8.91 -3.83 21.49
C ILE A 105 7.42 -3.90 21.81
N ASP A 106 6.98 -3.05 22.73
CA ASP A 106 5.56 -2.90 23.05
C ASP A 106 4.80 -2.24 21.88
N ALA A 107 3.66 -2.81 21.49
CA ALA A 107 2.84 -2.28 20.40
C ALA A 107 2.29 -0.86 20.70
N GLY A 108 2.17 -0.49 21.97
CA GLY A 108 1.80 0.86 22.38
C GLY A 108 2.82 1.95 22.02
N ARG A 109 4.02 1.56 21.61
CA ARG A 109 5.03 2.48 21.08
C ARG A 109 4.85 2.82 19.59
N LEU A 110 3.95 2.12 18.91
CA LEU A 110 3.68 2.40 17.50
C LEU A 110 2.86 3.67 17.31
N LEU A 111 3.00 4.30 16.15
CA LEU A 111 2.10 5.34 15.70
C LEU A 111 0.67 4.77 15.57
N MET A 112 -0.34 5.61 15.77
CA MET A 112 -1.77 5.21 15.72
C MET A 112 -2.19 4.67 14.35
N GLU A 113 -1.52 5.08 13.30
CA GLU A 113 -1.74 4.65 11.92
C GLU A 113 -1.23 3.23 11.65
N ALA A 114 -0.37 2.71 12.51
CA ALA A 114 0.22 1.38 12.34
C ALA A 114 -0.74 0.29 12.80
N LYS A 115 -0.91 -0.73 11.97
CA LYS A 115 -1.70 -1.92 12.24
C LYS A 115 -0.78 -3.12 12.41
N VAL A 116 -0.93 -3.86 13.50
CA VAL A 116 -0.14 -5.08 13.73
C VAL A 116 -0.73 -6.25 12.96
N VAL A 117 0.11 -6.94 12.20
CA VAL A 117 -0.20 -8.20 11.51
C VAL A 117 0.64 -9.34 12.08
N PRO A 118 0.17 -10.60 12.07
CA PRO A 118 0.90 -11.71 12.68
C PRO A 118 2.31 -11.90 12.13
N SER A 119 2.49 -11.78 10.82
CA SER A 119 3.77 -11.92 10.12
C SER A 119 3.82 -11.01 8.91
N GLY A 120 4.82 -10.14 8.82
CA GLY A 120 4.98 -9.24 7.67
C GLY A 120 5.19 -9.99 6.36
N VAL A 121 6.04 -11.02 6.34
CA VAL A 121 6.30 -11.80 5.12
C VAL A 121 5.06 -12.59 4.67
N ALA A 122 4.27 -13.11 5.61
CA ALA A 122 3.02 -13.79 5.28
C ALA A 122 1.98 -12.80 4.73
N GLU A 123 1.92 -11.59 5.27
CA GLU A 123 1.04 -10.54 4.80
C GLU A 123 1.39 -10.09 3.36
N VAL A 124 2.68 -9.90 3.06
CA VAL A 124 3.12 -9.62 1.68
C VAL A 124 2.67 -10.73 0.72
N ALA A 125 2.85 -11.99 1.10
CA ALA A 125 2.42 -13.12 0.27
C ALA A 125 0.90 -13.15 0.08
N ARG A 126 0.14 -12.93 1.16
CA ARG A 126 -1.33 -12.92 1.15
C ARG A 126 -1.88 -11.81 0.25
N LEU A 127 -1.36 -10.60 0.38
CA LEU A 127 -1.78 -9.45 -0.44
C LEU A 127 -1.58 -9.71 -1.93
N GLN A 128 -0.46 -10.32 -2.31
CA GLN A 128 -0.19 -10.66 -3.70
C GLN A 128 -1.08 -11.80 -4.20
N ALA A 129 -1.14 -12.93 -3.46
CA ALA A 129 -1.81 -14.13 -3.91
C ALA A 129 -3.34 -14.04 -3.86
N GLN A 130 -3.91 -13.31 -2.89
CA GLN A 130 -5.35 -13.29 -2.63
C GLN A 130 -6.02 -11.99 -3.03
N GLU A 131 -5.29 -10.88 -3.01
CA GLU A 131 -5.86 -9.56 -3.27
C GLU A 131 -5.30 -8.85 -4.51
N GLY A 132 -4.33 -9.46 -5.22
CA GLY A 132 -3.81 -8.95 -6.47
C GLY A 132 -2.92 -7.71 -6.33
N TYR A 133 -2.23 -7.55 -5.20
CA TYR A 133 -1.24 -6.49 -5.03
C TYR A 133 0.04 -6.80 -5.80
N VAL A 134 0.58 -5.81 -6.49
CA VAL A 134 1.91 -5.90 -7.09
C VAL A 134 2.97 -5.58 -6.03
N TYR A 135 4.07 -6.32 -6.06
CA TYR A 135 5.16 -6.18 -5.09
C TYR A 135 6.11 -5.06 -5.48
N LEU A 136 6.40 -4.17 -4.54
CA LEU A 136 7.41 -3.12 -4.69
C LEU A 136 8.41 -3.20 -3.52
N LYS A 137 9.70 -3.22 -3.88
CA LYS A 137 10.82 -3.09 -2.96
C LYS A 137 11.45 -1.73 -3.20
N PRO A 138 11.15 -0.71 -2.38
CA PRO A 138 11.68 0.64 -2.56
C PRO A 138 13.15 0.75 -2.18
#